data_0d9d5ca9984f54a8d19a36fa4168164b
#
_entry.id   0d9d5ca9984f54a8d19a36fa4168164b
#
_cell.length_a   1.000
_cell.length_b   1.000
_cell.length_c   1.000
_cell.angle_alpha   90.00
_cell.angle_beta   90.00
_cell.angle_gamma   90.00
#
_symmetry.space_group_name_H-M   'P 1'
#
loop_
_entity.id
_entity.type
_entity.pdbx_description
1 polymer ?
#
loop_
_entity_poly.entity_id
_entity_poly.type
_entity_poly.pdbx_seq_one_letter_code
_entity_poly.pdbx_strand_id
1 'polypeptide(L)'
;MLNRIVACAIMRWKSIEGVKSMNTAAIYHRPDSEYAYLYDKDTMHIRLRTARADSKQVYLISGDPYLLDKEQWYQEKEPMKKIASTDLYDYWFIEKKAKFKRLSYAFVIQSQVDIQAFYGDHGVFEVTDTYLKMPNNYFRMPYFHEVDRVKAQEWVSQTVWYQIFPERFANGDATNDPVDTLPWGSKNPDRQDFFGGDLQGVIDHLDYLEELGINGIYLCPIFEAHSNHKYDTIDYFKVDPAFGTDETLHELIDACHSRGMKVMLDAVFNHMGDTSPQWQDVLENGQQSKYADWFHVNEFPATYKIDDDFEEAHDLTYDVFAFTPHMPKLNTANPEVQDYLLSIATYWIETFDIDAWRLDVANEVDHHFWKKFRQACFAIKPDFYILGEIWHSSQSWLQGDEFDAVMNYAYTDAIMNYFVKRQIGIKKMVSDMTNQLMLYRNQTNQMQLNVLDTHDTPRLLSETQGDKDLMRQVLAFTYIQPGVPCLYYGDEVGMTGEMDPDCRKCMVWDEEEQDGSLKGFVIDLISLRKTYASLLAKGTWEWQLVDEDTGLLTLKREWEGTSLIAHFNSGQEAQTVSKKGEVFFNALTNQVDRELVIEPKGFVVAAYPILIEE
;
A
#
# COMPACT_ATOMS: atom_id res chain seq x y z
N MET A 1 59.59 -17.92 13.65
CA MET A 1 58.67 -16.90 14.18
C MET A 1 57.58 -16.63 13.17
N LEU A 2 56.84 -17.60 12.78
CA LEU A 2 55.70 -17.46 11.81
C LEU A 2 54.83 -18.72 11.93
N ASN A 3 54.10 -18.86 13.03
CA ASN A 3 53.07 -19.87 13.17
C ASN A 3 52.20 -19.60 14.42
N ARG A 4 51.57 -18.44 14.44
CA ARG A 4 50.52 -18.07 15.42
C ARG A 4 49.55 -17.07 14.86
N ILE A 5 48.92 -17.38 13.74
CA ILE A 5 47.68 -16.68 13.32
C ILE A 5 46.87 -17.69 12.53
N VAL A 6 45.62 -17.75 12.85
CA VAL A 6 44.53 -18.57 12.30
C VAL A 6 44.23 -19.82 13.17
N ALA A 7 43.69 -19.54 14.34
CA ALA A 7 42.64 -20.38 14.91
C ALA A 7 41.37 -19.55 14.93
N CYS A 8 40.74 -19.44 13.76
CA CYS A 8 39.35 -19.04 13.66
C CYS A 8 38.55 -20.17 14.33
N ALA A 9 38.18 -19.99 15.57
CA ALA A 9 37.38 -20.93 16.32
C ALA A 9 35.98 -20.96 15.70
N ILE A 10 35.74 -21.87 14.78
CA ILE A 10 34.42 -22.38 14.49
C ILE A 10 33.96 -23.06 15.78
N MET A 11 33.32 -22.31 16.67
CA MET A 11 32.63 -22.88 17.81
C MET A 11 31.47 -23.72 17.30
N ARG A 12 31.70 -25.03 17.13
CA ARG A 12 30.63 -26.01 17.09
C ARG A 12 29.94 -26.00 18.45
N TRP A 13 28.75 -25.42 18.51
CA TRP A 13 27.83 -25.66 19.61
C TRP A 13 27.61 -27.16 19.68
N LYS A 14 28.14 -27.80 20.73
CA LYS A 14 27.83 -29.22 21.01
C LYS A 14 26.31 -29.30 21.24
N SER A 15 25.59 -29.91 20.34
CA SER A 15 24.21 -30.33 20.57
C SER A 15 24.23 -31.32 21.75
N ILE A 16 23.64 -30.93 22.85
CA ILE A 16 23.20 -31.87 23.87
C ILE A 16 21.97 -32.55 23.27
N GLU A 17 22.05 -33.83 23.02
CA GLU A 17 20.92 -34.61 22.49
C GLU A 17 19.66 -34.32 23.32
N GLY A 18 18.61 -33.75 22.71
CA GLY A 18 17.31 -33.47 23.31
C GLY A 18 17.02 -32.01 23.68
N VAL A 19 17.98 -31.07 23.62
CA VAL A 19 17.75 -29.65 23.88
C VAL A 19 17.74 -28.89 22.53
N LYS A 20 16.62 -28.32 22.15
CA LYS A 20 16.55 -27.42 20.99
C LYS A 20 17.45 -26.20 21.21
N SER A 21 18.60 -26.17 20.54
CA SER A 21 19.46 -24.99 20.49
C SER A 21 18.75 -23.87 19.74
N MET A 22 18.94 -22.61 20.15
CA MET A 22 18.44 -21.42 19.47
C MET A 22 18.82 -21.44 17.96
N ASN A 23 17.87 -21.20 17.09
CA ASN A 23 18.10 -21.09 15.65
C ASN A 23 18.70 -19.70 15.31
N THR A 24 20.01 -19.59 15.43
CA THR A 24 20.74 -18.33 15.18
C THR A 24 20.66 -17.85 13.74
N ALA A 25 20.42 -18.75 12.77
CA ALA A 25 20.26 -18.38 11.36
C ALA A 25 18.96 -17.59 11.06
N ALA A 26 17.96 -17.71 11.94
CA ALA A 26 16.70 -16.97 11.82
C ALA A 26 16.73 -15.60 12.51
N ILE A 27 17.75 -15.32 13.31
CA ILE A 27 17.93 -14.02 13.95
C ILE A 27 18.34 -13.01 12.88
N TYR A 28 17.55 -11.92 12.76
CA TYR A 28 17.83 -10.92 11.76
C TYR A 28 17.46 -9.51 12.25
N HIS A 29 18.38 -8.60 11.96
CA HIS A 29 18.23 -7.17 12.16
C HIS A 29 19.12 -6.42 11.15
N ARG A 30 18.69 -5.22 10.76
CA ARG A 30 19.47 -4.29 9.93
C ARG A 30 19.22 -2.85 10.40
N PRO A 31 20.26 -2.08 10.74
CA PRO A 31 20.11 -0.66 11.01
C PRO A 31 19.66 0.10 9.76
N ASP A 32 19.05 1.26 9.96
CA ASP A 32 18.60 2.17 8.90
C ASP A 32 17.74 1.48 7.84
N SER A 33 16.76 0.75 8.31
CA SER A 33 15.80 -0.02 7.52
C SER A 33 14.46 -0.09 8.24
N GLU A 34 13.55 -0.96 7.77
CA GLU A 34 12.31 -1.30 8.47
C GLU A 34 12.52 -1.91 9.86
N TYR A 35 13.74 -2.33 10.16
CA TYR A 35 14.10 -2.90 11.47
C TYR A 35 14.61 -1.86 12.47
N ALA A 36 15.17 -0.74 12.02
CA ALA A 36 15.57 0.37 12.89
C ALA A 36 15.49 1.68 12.14
N TYR A 37 14.60 2.57 12.56
CA TYR A 37 14.32 3.83 11.89
C TYR A 37 13.80 4.89 12.84
N LEU A 38 13.94 6.15 12.45
CA LEU A 38 13.37 7.29 13.17
C LEU A 38 11.86 7.37 12.89
N TYR A 39 11.04 7.17 13.91
CA TYR A 39 9.58 7.22 13.80
C TYR A 39 9.05 8.65 13.91
N ASP A 40 9.43 9.34 14.97
CA ASP A 40 9.24 10.79 15.09
C ASP A 40 10.61 11.49 15.26
N LYS A 41 10.62 12.77 15.55
CA LYS A 41 11.88 13.56 15.64
C LYS A 41 12.87 13.05 16.70
N ASP A 42 12.42 12.27 17.69
CA ASP A 42 13.21 11.85 18.84
C ASP A 42 13.10 10.35 19.16
N THR A 43 12.12 9.66 18.58
CA THR A 43 11.81 8.26 18.90
C THR A 43 12.23 7.35 17.76
N MET A 44 13.04 6.35 18.10
CA MET A 44 13.39 5.26 17.21
C MET A 44 12.50 4.06 17.44
N HIS A 45 12.07 3.43 16.36
CA HIS A 45 11.54 2.09 16.35
C HIS A 45 12.65 1.09 16.07
N ILE A 46 12.77 0.07 16.91
CA ILE A 46 13.77 -0.99 16.76
C ILE A 46 13.04 -2.33 16.79
N ARG A 47 13.24 -3.14 15.74
CA ARG A 47 12.68 -4.48 15.58
C ARG A 47 13.79 -5.53 15.53
N LEU A 48 13.50 -6.72 16.03
CA LEU A 48 14.31 -7.92 15.84
C LEU A 48 13.42 -9.05 15.35
N ARG A 49 13.89 -9.85 14.42
CA ARG A 49 13.26 -11.10 13.98
C ARG A 49 14.00 -12.30 14.59
N THR A 50 13.24 -13.27 15.10
CA THR A 50 13.76 -14.57 15.56
C THR A 50 12.95 -15.71 14.93
N ALA A 51 13.42 -16.96 15.02
CA ALA A 51 12.57 -18.09 14.64
C ALA A 51 11.30 -18.14 15.52
N ARG A 52 10.20 -18.59 14.94
CA ARG A 52 8.92 -18.71 15.67
C ARG A 52 9.06 -19.60 16.89
N ALA A 53 8.57 -19.10 18.02
CA ALA A 53 8.54 -19.79 19.31
C ALA A 53 9.92 -20.29 19.82
N ASP A 54 11.02 -19.76 19.29
CA ASP A 54 12.39 -20.14 19.67
C ASP A 54 12.93 -19.32 20.85
N SER A 55 12.45 -18.09 21.00
CA SER A 55 12.88 -17.15 22.03
C SER A 55 11.78 -16.92 23.06
N LYS A 56 12.14 -16.97 24.34
CA LYS A 56 11.28 -16.66 25.49
C LYS A 56 11.17 -15.15 25.69
N GLN A 57 12.30 -14.44 25.56
CA GLN A 57 12.41 -12.99 25.70
C GLN A 57 13.58 -12.44 24.91
N VAL A 58 13.41 -11.23 24.40
CA VAL A 58 14.47 -10.42 23.80
C VAL A 58 14.63 -9.14 24.61
N TYR A 59 15.86 -8.72 24.81
CA TYR A 59 16.21 -7.46 25.46
C TYR A 59 17.04 -6.61 24.52
N LEU A 60 16.84 -5.29 24.56
CA LEU A 60 17.72 -4.32 23.97
C LEU A 60 18.78 -3.88 24.99
N ILE A 61 20.03 -3.80 24.56
CA ILE A 61 21.10 -3.07 25.23
C ILE A 61 21.40 -1.86 24.37
N SER A 62 21.38 -0.65 24.92
CA SER A 62 21.58 0.55 24.10
C SER A 62 22.13 1.73 24.89
N GLY A 63 22.87 2.60 24.20
CA GLY A 63 23.40 3.83 24.76
C GLY A 63 24.17 4.68 23.76
N ASP A 64 24.78 5.75 24.26
CA ASP A 64 25.64 6.59 23.41
C ASP A 64 26.96 5.88 23.12
N PRO A 65 27.40 5.79 21.85
CA PRO A 65 28.63 5.09 21.48
C PRO A 65 29.90 5.62 22.17
N TYR A 66 29.91 6.89 22.57
CA TYR A 66 31.06 7.51 23.23
C TYR A 66 31.03 7.39 24.77
N LEU A 67 29.98 6.82 25.33
CA LEU A 67 29.76 6.70 26.77
C LEU A 67 29.76 5.24 27.25
N LEU A 68 30.10 4.28 26.39
CA LEU A 68 30.07 2.86 26.70
C LEU A 68 30.79 2.53 28.01
N ASP A 69 32.04 3.00 28.17
CA ASP A 69 32.86 2.73 29.37
C ASP A 69 32.47 3.59 30.56
N LYS A 70 32.02 4.83 30.32
CA LYS A 70 31.66 5.80 31.36
C LYS A 70 30.33 5.47 32.03
N GLU A 71 29.31 5.17 31.23
CA GLU A 71 27.97 4.89 31.72
C GLU A 71 27.72 3.38 31.89
N GLN A 72 28.57 2.54 31.29
CA GLN A 72 28.49 1.08 31.33
C GLN A 72 27.10 0.55 30.94
N TRP A 73 26.43 1.28 30.00
CA TRP A 73 25.07 0.99 29.59
C TRP A 73 24.90 -0.43 29.00
N TYR A 74 25.98 -1.12 28.64
CA TYR A 74 25.97 -2.53 28.23
C TYR A 74 25.47 -3.49 29.33
N GLN A 75 25.37 -3.05 30.57
CA GLN A 75 24.82 -3.82 31.69
C GLN A 75 23.30 -3.69 31.82
N GLU A 76 22.69 -2.66 31.19
CA GLU A 76 21.27 -2.40 31.25
C GLU A 76 20.54 -3.12 30.11
N LYS A 77 19.53 -3.91 30.47
CA LYS A 77 18.72 -4.69 29.51
C LYS A 77 17.28 -4.21 29.57
N GLU A 78 16.76 -3.70 28.46
CA GLU A 78 15.37 -3.28 28.34
C GLU A 78 14.56 -4.36 27.63
N PRO A 79 13.45 -4.88 28.19
CA PRO A 79 12.68 -5.94 27.56
C PRO A 79 11.96 -5.42 26.31
N MET A 80 12.06 -6.18 25.23
CA MET A 80 11.31 -5.93 24.00
C MET A 80 9.96 -6.66 24.05
N LYS A 81 8.94 -6.07 23.45
CA LYS A 81 7.61 -6.67 23.29
C LYS A 81 7.57 -7.52 22.01
N LYS A 82 7.05 -8.74 22.10
CA LYS A 82 6.70 -9.49 20.89
C LYS A 82 5.40 -8.91 20.31
N ILE A 83 5.47 -8.33 19.11
CA ILE A 83 4.36 -7.61 18.48
C ILE A 83 3.66 -8.41 17.41
N ALA A 84 4.33 -9.39 16.82
CA ALA A 84 3.78 -10.16 15.71
C ALA A 84 4.45 -11.52 15.58
N SER A 85 3.76 -12.47 14.96
CA SER A 85 4.27 -13.77 14.58
C SER A 85 3.74 -14.18 13.20
N THR A 86 4.62 -14.79 12.41
CA THR A 86 4.28 -15.46 11.15
C THR A 86 4.41 -16.97 11.31
N ASP A 87 4.26 -17.74 10.25
CA ASP A 87 4.52 -19.20 10.27
C ASP A 87 5.95 -19.53 10.66
N LEU A 88 6.90 -18.66 10.29
CA LEU A 88 8.34 -18.92 10.45
C LEU A 88 9.00 -18.09 11.53
N TYR A 89 8.48 -16.88 11.84
CA TYR A 89 9.20 -15.89 12.62
C TYR A 89 8.34 -15.25 13.71
N ASP A 90 9.02 -14.83 14.80
CA ASP A 90 8.53 -13.89 15.80
C ASP A 90 9.21 -12.53 15.60
N TYR A 91 8.46 -11.43 15.75
CA TYR A 91 8.95 -10.06 15.65
C TYR A 91 8.87 -9.37 17.01
N TRP A 92 10.00 -8.83 17.43
CA TRP A 92 10.20 -8.14 18.70
C TRP A 92 10.39 -6.65 18.42
N PHE A 93 9.88 -5.82 19.30
CA PHE A 93 9.81 -4.37 19.09
C PHE A 93 10.06 -3.61 20.39
N ILE A 94 10.70 -2.46 20.25
CA ILE A 94 10.84 -1.45 21.31
C ILE A 94 10.95 -0.06 20.68
N GLU A 95 10.40 0.93 21.38
CA GLU A 95 10.63 2.35 21.11
C GLU A 95 11.80 2.84 21.96
N LYS A 96 12.69 3.63 21.36
CA LYS A 96 13.85 4.15 22.06
C LYS A 96 14.09 5.62 21.76
N LYS A 97 14.26 6.43 22.79
CA LYS A 97 14.72 7.83 22.67
C LYS A 97 16.22 7.90 22.98
N ALA A 98 16.95 8.68 22.18
CA ALA A 98 18.38 8.86 22.35
C ALA A 98 18.69 10.32 22.74
N LYS A 99 19.37 10.51 23.87
CA LYS A 99 19.71 11.81 24.42
C LYS A 99 20.50 12.72 23.45
N PHE A 100 21.41 12.13 22.66
CA PHE A 100 22.31 12.85 21.77
C PHE A 100 22.05 12.60 20.30
N LYS A 101 20.84 12.15 19.94
CA LYS A 101 20.44 11.83 18.56
C LYS A 101 21.36 10.85 17.82
N ARG A 102 21.98 9.95 18.55
CA ARG A 102 22.80 8.84 18.04
C ARG A 102 22.67 7.67 19.00
N LEU A 103 22.76 6.45 18.49
CA LEU A 103 22.52 5.24 19.28
C LEU A 103 23.45 4.11 18.85
N SER A 104 24.14 3.49 19.82
CA SER A 104 24.67 2.13 19.69
C SER A 104 23.78 1.17 20.43
N TYR A 105 23.53 0.00 19.85
CA TYR A 105 22.63 -0.98 20.45
C TYR A 105 22.95 -2.41 20.00
N ALA A 106 22.51 -3.38 20.79
CA ALA A 106 22.57 -4.79 20.49
C ALA A 106 21.43 -5.53 21.20
N PHE A 107 21.27 -6.79 20.93
CA PHE A 107 20.19 -7.61 21.48
C PHE A 107 20.75 -8.71 22.37
N VAL A 108 20.08 -8.98 23.48
CA VAL A 108 20.27 -10.22 24.27
C VAL A 108 19.01 -11.06 24.12
N ILE A 109 19.16 -12.22 23.53
CA ILE A 109 18.08 -13.13 23.20
C ILE A 109 18.12 -14.28 24.18
N GLN A 110 17.04 -14.52 24.90
CA GLN A 110 16.86 -15.64 25.82
C GLN A 110 16.03 -16.74 25.16
N SER A 111 16.59 -17.90 24.99
CA SER A 111 15.89 -19.06 24.42
C SER A 111 14.86 -19.65 25.39
N GLN A 112 14.03 -20.58 24.90
CA GLN A 112 13.05 -21.31 25.73
C GLN A 112 13.68 -22.13 26.86
N VAL A 113 14.97 -22.46 26.76
CA VAL A 113 15.75 -23.23 27.76
C VAL A 113 16.74 -22.34 28.52
N ASP A 114 16.47 -21.05 28.58
CA ASP A 114 17.24 -20.03 29.33
C ASP A 114 18.71 -19.83 28.89
N ILE A 115 19.08 -20.29 27.70
CA ILE A 115 20.37 -19.95 27.10
C ILE A 115 20.28 -18.51 26.57
N GLN A 116 21.29 -17.69 26.87
CA GLN A 116 21.36 -16.30 26.39
C GLN A 116 22.41 -16.16 25.28
N ALA A 117 22.06 -15.42 24.23
CA ALA A 117 22.95 -15.02 23.15
C ALA A 117 22.98 -13.51 23.02
N PHE A 118 24.13 -12.92 22.79
CA PHE A 118 24.33 -11.53 22.40
C PHE A 118 24.34 -11.46 20.87
N TYR A 119 23.51 -10.62 20.29
CA TYR A 119 23.46 -10.38 18.84
C TYR A 119 23.74 -8.91 18.53
N GLY A 120 24.77 -8.66 17.78
CA GLY A 120 25.20 -7.33 17.36
C GLY A 120 25.74 -7.34 15.92
N ASP A 121 26.40 -6.26 15.54
CA ASP A 121 26.83 -6.00 14.16
C ASP A 121 27.75 -7.10 13.59
N HIS A 122 28.60 -7.67 14.41
CA HIS A 122 29.52 -8.75 14.01
C HIS A 122 28.94 -10.17 14.16
N GLY A 123 27.65 -10.31 14.52
CA GLY A 123 26.95 -11.60 14.61
C GLY A 123 26.53 -11.99 16.01
N VAL A 124 26.43 -13.30 16.24
CA VAL A 124 25.92 -13.90 17.50
C VAL A 124 27.08 -14.40 18.35
N PHE A 125 27.11 -14.02 19.62
CA PHE A 125 28.14 -14.35 20.59
C PHE A 125 27.54 -14.83 21.90
N GLU A 126 28.38 -15.41 22.76
CA GLU A 126 28.05 -15.64 24.17
C GLU A 126 27.93 -14.29 24.91
N VAL A 127 27.06 -14.22 25.91
CA VAL A 127 26.94 -13.06 26.78
C VAL A 127 28.09 -13.04 27.79
N THR A 128 29.19 -12.39 27.42
CA THR A 128 30.38 -12.24 28.26
C THR A 128 30.86 -10.80 28.25
N ASP A 129 31.58 -10.40 29.32
CA ASP A 129 32.19 -9.07 29.40
C ASP A 129 33.08 -8.74 28.20
N THR A 130 33.76 -9.75 27.65
CA THR A 130 34.62 -9.58 26.49
C THR A 130 33.85 -9.05 25.29
N TYR A 131 32.68 -9.61 24.97
CA TYR A 131 31.88 -9.18 23.82
C TYR A 131 31.05 -7.95 24.14
N LEU A 132 30.54 -7.83 25.38
CA LEU A 132 29.74 -6.68 25.81
C LEU A 132 30.53 -5.36 25.87
N LYS A 133 31.83 -5.40 26.14
CA LYS A 133 32.70 -4.22 26.25
C LYS A 133 33.36 -3.81 24.93
N MET A 134 33.10 -4.55 23.83
CA MET A 134 33.68 -4.22 22.51
C MET A 134 32.74 -3.28 21.73
N PRO A 135 33.13 -2.00 21.54
CA PRO A 135 32.25 -1.01 20.90
C PRO A 135 31.82 -1.39 19.47
N ASN A 136 32.66 -2.14 18.75
CA ASN A 136 32.38 -2.53 17.36
C ASN A 136 31.43 -3.71 17.22
N ASN A 137 31.06 -4.37 18.32
CA ASN A 137 30.03 -5.42 18.29
C ASN A 137 28.60 -4.87 18.25
N TYR A 138 28.42 -3.58 18.48
CA TYR A 138 27.10 -2.96 18.52
C TYR A 138 26.69 -2.43 17.16
N PHE A 139 25.44 -2.62 16.78
CA PHE A 139 24.80 -1.88 15.71
C PHE A 139 24.83 -0.40 16.02
N ARG A 140 24.88 0.43 14.99
CA ARG A 140 24.86 1.89 15.14
C ARG A 140 23.82 2.49 14.23
N MET A 141 22.97 3.33 14.80
CA MET A 141 22.23 4.31 14.02
C MET A 141 23.10 5.53 13.84
N PRO A 142 23.14 6.11 12.62
CA PRO A 142 23.80 7.38 12.41
C PRO A 142 23.15 8.48 13.24
N TYR A 143 23.67 9.69 13.17
CA TYR A 143 23.03 10.84 13.78
C TYR A 143 21.62 11.04 13.20
N PHE A 144 20.60 11.24 14.05
CA PHE A 144 19.22 11.36 13.62
C PHE A 144 18.96 12.73 13.01
N HIS A 145 18.88 12.79 11.71
CA HIS A 145 18.46 13.96 10.97
C HIS A 145 16.98 13.86 10.61
N GLU A 146 16.24 14.94 10.89
CA GLU A 146 14.80 15.01 10.56
C GLU A 146 14.55 14.90 9.05
N VAL A 147 15.53 15.28 8.22
CA VAL A 147 15.44 15.18 6.75
C VAL A 147 15.44 13.73 6.26
N ASP A 148 16.08 12.81 7.02
CA ASP A 148 16.16 11.39 6.66
C ASP A 148 14.93 10.59 7.14
N ARG A 149 14.06 11.23 7.93
CA ARG A 149 12.87 10.57 8.47
C ARG A 149 11.78 10.41 7.41
N VAL A 150 11.30 9.19 7.21
CA VAL A 150 10.05 8.96 6.46
C VAL A 150 8.90 9.59 7.24
N LYS A 151 8.10 10.41 6.58
CA LYS A 151 6.96 11.11 7.18
C LYS A 151 5.67 10.57 6.60
N ALA A 152 4.78 10.11 7.47
CA ALA A 152 3.40 9.89 7.07
C ALA A 152 2.68 11.25 7.07
N GLN A 153 2.11 11.63 5.92
CA GLN A 153 1.23 12.78 5.83
C GLN A 153 -0.07 12.47 6.58
N GLU A 154 -0.43 13.32 7.53
CA GLU A 154 -1.61 13.06 8.37
C GLU A 154 -2.90 13.02 7.55
N TRP A 155 -3.03 13.92 6.57
CA TRP A 155 -4.19 13.96 5.69
C TRP A 155 -4.39 12.66 4.91
N VAL A 156 -3.29 11.99 4.47
CA VAL A 156 -3.36 10.70 3.76
C VAL A 156 -4.01 9.65 4.65
N SER A 157 -3.56 9.53 5.90
CA SER A 157 -4.10 8.53 6.83
C SER A 157 -5.58 8.73 7.19
N GLN A 158 -6.11 9.95 6.96
CA GLN A 158 -7.50 10.32 7.20
C GLN A 158 -8.38 10.26 5.95
N THR A 159 -7.79 9.92 4.79
CA THR A 159 -8.50 9.89 3.51
C THR A 159 -9.13 8.53 3.25
N VAL A 160 -10.35 8.55 2.73
CA VAL A 160 -11.01 7.43 2.08
C VAL A 160 -11.10 7.80 0.60
N TRP A 161 -10.40 7.04 -0.21
CA TRP A 161 -10.29 7.29 -1.65
C TRP A 161 -11.45 6.64 -2.41
N TYR A 162 -11.83 7.29 -3.51
CA TYR A 162 -12.78 6.76 -4.48
C TYR A 162 -12.15 6.81 -5.86
N GLN A 163 -11.94 5.65 -6.48
CA GLN A 163 -11.34 5.54 -7.80
C GLN A 163 -12.41 5.71 -8.86
N ILE A 164 -12.16 6.63 -9.80
CA ILE A 164 -13.04 6.96 -10.92
C ILE A 164 -12.35 6.64 -12.24
N PHE A 165 -13.03 5.91 -13.10
CA PHE A 165 -12.72 5.79 -14.51
C PHE A 165 -13.58 6.83 -15.26
N PRO A 166 -13.03 8.01 -15.66
CA PRO A 166 -13.84 9.16 -16.04
C PRO A 166 -14.82 8.86 -17.15
N GLU A 167 -14.39 8.14 -18.18
CA GLU A 167 -15.21 7.80 -19.36
C GLU A 167 -16.44 6.94 -19.00
N ARG A 168 -16.48 6.32 -17.83
CA ARG A 168 -17.56 5.41 -17.39
C ARG A 168 -18.26 5.89 -16.11
N PHE A 169 -17.94 7.07 -15.59
CA PHE A 169 -18.54 7.56 -14.35
C PHE A 169 -19.83 8.34 -14.59
N ALA A 170 -19.78 9.42 -15.37
CA ALA A 170 -20.95 10.19 -15.76
C ALA A 170 -20.64 11.07 -16.97
N ASN A 171 -21.61 11.22 -17.90
CA ASN A 171 -21.56 12.18 -19.00
C ASN A 171 -22.22 13.49 -18.54
N GLY A 172 -21.42 14.54 -18.32
CA GLY A 172 -21.90 15.86 -17.89
C GLY A 172 -22.04 16.86 -19.04
N ASP A 173 -21.24 16.72 -20.10
CA ASP A 173 -21.25 17.61 -21.27
C ASP A 173 -21.22 16.82 -22.58
N ALA A 174 -22.37 16.47 -23.09
CA ALA A 174 -22.49 15.74 -24.35
C ALA A 174 -21.94 16.50 -25.59
N THR A 175 -21.49 17.75 -25.44
CA THR A 175 -20.90 18.51 -26.57
C THR A 175 -19.42 18.12 -26.80
N ASN A 176 -18.77 17.47 -25.84
CA ASN A 176 -17.42 16.99 -25.95
C ASN A 176 -17.33 15.49 -26.32
N ASP A 177 -18.47 14.82 -26.46
CA ASP A 177 -18.55 13.41 -26.80
C ASP A 177 -17.75 13.06 -28.06
N PRO A 178 -16.93 12.00 -28.05
CA PRO A 178 -16.32 11.44 -29.25
C PRO A 178 -17.35 11.06 -30.32
N VAL A 179 -16.93 11.05 -31.57
CA VAL A 179 -17.78 10.52 -32.64
C VAL A 179 -18.11 9.06 -32.36
N ASP A 180 -19.35 8.66 -32.57
CA ASP A 180 -19.87 7.31 -32.32
C ASP A 180 -19.99 6.95 -30.82
N THR A 181 -20.05 7.93 -29.92
CA THR A 181 -20.39 7.71 -28.50
C THR A 181 -21.72 6.97 -28.38
N LEU A 182 -21.70 5.88 -27.60
CA LEU A 182 -22.86 5.03 -27.35
C LEU A 182 -23.74 5.64 -26.26
N PRO A 183 -25.07 5.38 -26.29
CA PRO A 183 -25.94 5.77 -25.18
C PRO A 183 -25.45 5.18 -23.87
N TRP A 184 -25.51 5.95 -22.78
CA TRP A 184 -25.04 5.57 -21.46
C TRP A 184 -25.55 4.20 -21.02
N GLY A 185 -24.64 3.28 -20.72
CA GLY A 185 -24.96 1.93 -20.23
C GLY A 185 -25.74 1.04 -21.20
N SER A 186 -25.81 1.37 -22.50
CA SER A 186 -26.63 0.64 -23.48
C SER A 186 -26.20 -0.79 -23.75
N LYS A 187 -24.96 -1.13 -23.42
CA LYS A 187 -24.41 -2.50 -23.51
C LYS A 187 -23.27 -2.69 -22.51
N ASN A 188 -22.84 -3.94 -22.30
CA ASN A 188 -21.55 -4.19 -21.68
C ASN A 188 -20.43 -3.65 -22.57
N PRO A 189 -19.41 -2.99 -22.00
CA PRO A 189 -18.38 -2.31 -22.78
C PRO A 189 -17.45 -3.29 -23.50
N ASP A 190 -17.08 -2.92 -24.73
CA ASP A 190 -15.87 -3.41 -25.39
C ASP A 190 -14.71 -2.44 -25.15
N ARG A 191 -13.49 -2.87 -25.46
CA ARG A 191 -12.27 -2.07 -25.23
C ARG A 191 -12.25 -0.74 -25.99
N GLN A 192 -12.96 -0.64 -27.11
CA GLN A 192 -12.97 0.55 -27.98
C GLN A 192 -14.24 1.40 -27.81
N ASP A 193 -15.17 1.00 -26.93
CA ASP A 193 -16.42 1.73 -26.75
C ASP A 193 -16.22 3.03 -25.96
N PHE A 194 -16.94 4.08 -26.39
CA PHE A 194 -17.08 5.34 -25.67
C PHE A 194 -18.53 5.53 -25.25
N PHE A 195 -18.73 6.00 -24.01
CA PHE A 195 -20.05 6.33 -23.46
C PHE A 195 -20.14 7.80 -23.03
N GLY A 196 -19.06 8.58 -23.21
CA GLY A 196 -19.04 10.02 -23.05
C GLY A 196 -18.89 10.51 -21.60
N GLY A 197 -18.45 9.67 -20.68
CA GLY A 197 -18.13 10.14 -19.33
C GLY A 197 -16.98 11.15 -19.34
N ASP A 198 -17.06 12.19 -18.49
CA ASP A 198 -16.17 13.34 -18.51
C ASP A 198 -15.96 13.98 -17.13
N LEU A 199 -15.12 15.03 -17.05
CA LEU A 199 -14.86 15.76 -15.81
C LEU A 199 -16.07 16.56 -15.32
N GLN A 200 -16.93 17.05 -16.23
CA GLN A 200 -18.16 17.71 -15.85
C GLN A 200 -19.11 16.75 -15.15
N GLY A 201 -19.21 15.50 -15.62
CA GLY A 201 -19.98 14.46 -14.95
C GLY A 201 -19.45 14.14 -13.55
N VAL A 202 -18.13 14.22 -13.33
CA VAL A 202 -17.56 14.10 -11.99
C VAL A 202 -17.96 15.27 -11.10
N ILE A 203 -17.88 16.52 -11.62
CA ILE A 203 -18.30 17.74 -10.90
C ILE A 203 -19.76 17.64 -10.48
N ASP A 204 -20.64 17.24 -11.39
CA ASP A 204 -22.09 17.14 -11.17
C ASP A 204 -22.46 16.12 -10.07
N HIS A 205 -21.54 15.17 -9.76
CA HIS A 205 -21.76 14.13 -8.77
C HIS A 205 -20.88 14.25 -7.50
N LEU A 206 -20.24 15.41 -7.29
CA LEU A 206 -19.43 15.62 -6.06
C LEU A 206 -20.29 15.58 -4.79
N ASP A 207 -21.55 16.03 -4.85
CA ASP A 207 -22.46 15.95 -3.70
C ASP A 207 -22.77 14.48 -3.34
N TYR A 208 -22.91 13.59 -4.34
CA TYR A 208 -23.03 12.15 -4.10
C TYR A 208 -21.81 11.57 -3.39
N LEU A 209 -20.60 11.95 -3.79
CA LEU A 209 -19.36 11.48 -3.14
C LEU A 209 -19.23 12.03 -1.72
N GLU A 210 -19.65 13.27 -1.49
CA GLU A 210 -19.69 13.86 -0.15
C GLU A 210 -20.69 13.14 0.75
N GLU A 211 -21.87 12.80 0.26
CA GLU A 211 -22.88 12.02 0.99
C GLU A 211 -22.39 10.60 1.33
N LEU A 212 -21.61 9.94 0.46
CA LEU A 212 -20.93 8.69 0.78
C LEU A 212 -19.89 8.85 1.90
N GLY A 213 -19.41 10.07 2.13
CA GLY A 213 -18.35 10.36 3.08
C GLY A 213 -16.94 10.30 2.47
N ILE A 214 -16.81 10.21 1.16
CA ILE A 214 -15.53 10.25 0.43
C ILE A 214 -14.85 11.61 0.65
N ASN A 215 -13.53 11.59 0.84
CA ASN A 215 -12.73 12.81 0.96
C ASN A 215 -11.41 12.75 0.15
N GLY A 216 -11.34 11.88 -0.82
CA GLY A 216 -10.30 11.85 -1.83
C GLY A 216 -10.79 11.16 -3.10
N ILE A 217 -10.57 11.76 -4.26
CA ILE A 217 -10.85 11.15 -5.56
C ILE A 217 -9.53 10.78 -6.24
N TYR A 218 -9.49 9.59 -6.82
CA TYR A 218 -8.43 9.11 -7.69
C TYR A 218 -9.00 8.96 -9.10
N LEU A 219 -8.55 9.78 -10.03
CA LEU A 219 -8.93 9.72 -11.43
C LEU A 219 -7.93 8.84 -12.19
N CYS A 220 -8.42 7.83 -12.92
CA CYS A 220 -7.65 7.20 -13.98
C CYS A 220 -7.22 8.26 -15.00
N PRO A 221 -6.25 7.99 -15.91
CA PRO A 221 -5.63 9.04 -16.72
C PRO A 221 -6.62 9.94 -17.42
N ILE A 222 -6.30 11.25 -17.48
CA ILE A 222 -7.15 12.29 -18.07
C ILE A 222 -6.48 13.04 -19.24
N PHE A 223 -5.24 12.66 -19.58
CA PHE A 223 -4.44 13.33 -20.60
C PHE A 223 -4.89 12.93 -22.01
N GLU A 224 -4.59 13.79 -22.98
CA GLU A 224 -4.93 13.54 -24.38
C GLU A 224 -4.42 12.18 -24.87
N ALA A 225 -5.34 11.31 -25.32
CA ALA A 225 -5.06 9.96 -25.80
C ALA A 225 -6.18 9.44 -26.70
N HIS A 226 -5.92 8.43 -27.53
CA HIS A 226 -6.94 7.87 -28.42
C HIS A 226 -7.92 6.95 -27.71
N SER A 227 -7.44 6.14 -26.77
CA SER A 227 -8.27 5.17 -26.08
C SER A 227 -9.25 5.84 -25.09
N ASN A 228 -10.27 5.08 -24.69
CA ASN A 228 -11.18 5.49 -23.61
C ASN A 228 -10.50 5.47 -22.23
N HIS A 229 -9.46 4.67 -22.05
CA HIS A 229 -8.71 4.53 -20.79
C HIS A 229 -7.56 5.53 -20.62
N LYS A 230 -7.10 6.17 -21.71
CA LYS A 230 -6.06 7.22 -21.75
C LYS A 230 -4.65 6.79 -21.29
N TYR A 231 -4.38 5.48 -21.11
CA TYR A 231 -3.02 5.00 -20.80
C TYR A 231 -2.06 5.10 -21.99
N ASP A 232 -2.56 5.25 -23.21
CA ASP A 232 -1.80 5.54 -24.44
C ASP A 232 -1.62 7.06 -24.67
N THR A 233 -1.05 7.75 -23.70
CA THR A 233 -0.97 9.22 -23.66
C THR A 233 -0.21 9.79 -24.85
N ILE A 234 -0.82 10.80 -25.50
CA ILE A 234 -0.29 11.54 -26.66
C ILE A 234 0.36 12.86 -26.21
N ASP A 235 -0.37 13.64 -25.42
CA ASP A 235 0.10 14.92 -24.88
C ASP A 235 -0.21 15.01 -23.38
N TYR A 236 0.83 14.96 -22.57
CA TYR A 236 0.71 15.00 -21.10
C TYR A 236 0.38 16.38 -20.52
N PHE A 237 0.46 17.45 -21.31
CA PHE A 237 0.19 18.83 -20.86
C PHE A 237 -1.24 19.28 -21.14
N LYS A 238 -2.08 18.37 -21.65
CA LYS A 238 -3.48 18.68 -22.00
C LYS A 238 -4.44 17.71 -21.36
N VAL A 239 -5.53 18.23 -20.86
CA VAL A 239 -6.74 17.44 -20.61
C VAL A 239 -7.26 16.91 -21.93
N ASP A 240 -7.68 15.63 -21.98
CA ASP A 240 -8.28 15.07 -23.18
C ASP A 240 -9.55 15.86 -23.56
N PRO A 241 -9.71 16.28 -24.83
CA PRO A 241 -10.88 17.03 -25.25
C PRO A 241 -12.23 16.34 -24.99
N ALA A 242 -12.24 15.00 -24.94
CA ALA A 242 -13.44 14.24 -24.58
C ALA A 242 -13.76 14.29 -23.07
N PHE A 243 -12.83 14.76 -22.25
CA PHE A 243 -13.03 14.93 -20.83
C PHE A 243 -13.28 16.38 -20.40
N GLY A 244 -13.06 17.33 -21.30
CA GLY A 244 -13.24 18.74 -21.05
C GLY A 244 -12.01 19.59 -21.35
N THR A 245 -11.83 20.66 -20.61
CA THR A 245 -10.74 21.62 -20.77
C THR A 245 -9.94 21.80 -19.49
N ASP A 246 -8.86 22.56 -19.58
CA ASP A 246 -8.08 22.97 -18.40
C ASP A 246 -8.96 23.73 -17.39
N GLU A 247 -9.90 24.56 -17.87
CA GLU A 247 -10.85 25.27 -17.01
C GLU A 247 -11.79 24.30 -16.28
N THR A 248 -12.26 23.24 -16.96
CA THR A 248 -13.10 22.20 -16.34
C THR A 248 -12.34 21.48 -15.23
N LEU A 249 -11.06 21.18 -15.44
CA LEU A 249 -10.23 20.55 -14.42
C LEU A 249 -9.99 21.49 -13.22
N HIS A 250 -9.73 22.78 -13.46
CA HIS A 250 -9.63 23.77 -12.37
C HIS A 250 -10.92 23.80 -11.55
N GLU A 251 -12.08 23.85 -12.22
CA GLU A 251 -13.38 23.83 -11.54
C GLU A 251 -13.57 22.57 -10.70
N LEU A 252 -13.22 21.41 -11.23
CA LEU A 252 -13.27 20.13 -10.49
C LEU A 252 -12.41 20.17 -9.23
N ILE A 253 -11.14 20.60 -9.36
CA ILE A 253 -10.19 20.61 -8.23
C ILE A 253 -10.62 21.63 -7.17
N ASP A 254 -11.02 22.83 -7.58
CA ASP A 254 -11.53 23.85 -6.66
C ASP A 254 -12.81 23.37 -5.94
N ALA A 255 -13.71 22.71 -6.66
CA ALA A 255 -14.92 22.13 -6.07
C ALA A 255 -14.61 20.99 -5.10
N CYS A 256 -13.63 20.15 -5.39
CA CYS A 256 -13.14 19.12 -4.47
C CYS A 256 -12.52 19.74 -3.21
N HIS A 257 -11.58 20.68 -3.37
CA HIS A 257 -10.91 21.34 -2.25
C HIS A 257 -11.88 22.11 -1.35
N SER A 258 -12.90 22.76 -1.93
CA SER A 258 -13.94 23.46 -1.14
C SER A 258 -14.76 22.52 -0.26
N ARG A 259 -14.86 21.24 -0.62
CA ARG A 259 -15.49 20.16 0.17
C ARG A 259 -14.50 19.42 1.08
N GLY A 260 -13.23 19.81 1.10
CA GLY A 260 -12.17 19.11 1.85
C GLY A 260 -11.76 17.78 1.22
N MET A 261 -12.07 17.56 -0.06
CA MET A 261 -11.65 16.40 -0.81
C MET A 261 -10.28 16.62 -1.44
N LYS A 262 -9.46 15.59 -1.50
CA LYS A 262 -8.16 15.54 -2.16
C LYS A 262 -8.27 14.97 -3.56
N VAL A 263 -7.37 15.39 -4.47
CA VAL A 263 -7.36 14.93 -5.86
C VAL A 263 -6.04 14.25 -6.20
N MET A 264 -6.13 13.01 -6.65
CA MET A 264 -5.02 12.21 -7.18
C MET A 264 -5.23 11.97 -8.67
N LEU A 265 -4.24 12.32 -9.48
CA LEU A 265 -4.20 11.99 -10.90
C LEU A 265 -3.30 10.78 -11.15
N ASP A 266 -3.49 10.14 -12.30
CA ASP A 266 -2.72 9.00 -12.78
C ASP A 266 -1.66 9.46 -13.78
N ALA A 267 -0.39 9.09 -13.55
CA ALA A 267 0.74 9.44 -14.40
C ALA A 267 1.32 8.20 -15.07
N VAL A 268 1.31 8.20 -16.41
CA VAL A 268 1.83 7.11 -17.25
C VAL A 268 3.22 7.48 -17.74
N PHE A 269 4.28 7.12 -17.00
CA PHE A 269 5.65 7.50 -17.33
C PHE A 269 6.52 6.34 -17.82
N ASN A 270 5.98 5.13 -17.84
CA ASN A 270 6.65 3.98 -18.40
C ASN A 270 6.69 3.98 -19.93
N HIS A 271 5.66 4.51 -20.57
CA HIS A 271 5.46 4.50 -22.02
C HIS A 271 4.67 5.72 -22.49
N MET A 272 4.58 5.93 -23.79
CA MET A 272 3.70 6.89 -24.44
C MET A 272 2.76 6.18 -25.42
N GLY A 273 1.74 6.87 -25.89
CA GLY A 273 0.93 6.40 -27.03
C GLY A 273 1.74 6.41 -28.33
N ASP A 274 1.50 5.42 -29.19
CA ASP A 274 2.17 5.30 -30.48
C ASP A 274 1.86 6.44 -31.47
N THR A 275 0.79 7.18 -31.23
CA THR A 275 0.42 8.37 -32.01
C THR A 275 0.98 9.68 -31.45
N SER A 276 1.77 9.61 -30.37
CA SER A 276 2.49 10.78 -29.86
C SER A 276 3.44 11.37 -30.91
N PRO A 277 3.56 12.71 -30.99
CA PRO A 277 4.46 13.35 -31.96
C PRO A 277 5.89 12.87 -31.88
N GLN A 278 6.37 12.52 -30.69
CA GLN A 278 7.71 12.00 -30.45
C GLN A 278 7.92 10.63 -31.10
N TRP A 279 6.98 9.71 -30.90
CA TRP A 279 7.05 8.37 -31.51
C TRP A 279 6.84 8.40 -33.01
N GLN A 280 5.92 9.25 -33.51
CA GLN A 280 5.70 9.41 -34.93
C GLN A 280 6.96 9.92 -35.65
N ASP A 281 7.72 10.85 -35.04
CA ASP A 281 9.00 11.30 -35.59
C ASP A 281 10.05 10.15 -35.63
N VAL A 282 10.03 9.24 -34.64
CA VAL A 282 10.87 8.02 -34.64
C VAL A 282 10.48 7.07 -35.77
N LEU A 283 9.19 6.87 -36.01
CA LEU A 283 8.72 6.01 -37.10
C LEU A 283 9.08 6.58 -38.48
N GLU A 284 8.99 7.91 -38.66
CA GLU A 284 9.27 8.61 -39.92
C GLU A 284 10.78 8.70 -40.21
N ASN A 285 11.58 9.11 -39.20
CA ASN A 285 12.99 9.46 -39.37
C ASN A 285 13.96 8.37 -38.88
N GLY A 286 13.45 7.31 -38.24
CA GLY A 286 14.26 6.20 -37.73
C GLY A 286 15.35 6.68 -36.78
N GLN A 287 16.56 6.17 -36.99
CA GLN A 287 17.73 6.55 -36.18
C GLN A 287 18.13 8.03 -36.30
N GLN A 288 17.62 8.78 -37.28
CA GLN A 288 17.88 10.22 -37.46
C GLN A 288 16.88 11.09 -36.68
N SER A 289 15.86 10.50 -36.09
CA SER A 289 14.94 11.22 -35.21
C SER A 289 15.69 11.81 -34.03
N LYS A 290 15.35 13.04 -33.65
CA LYS A 290 15.85 13.64 -32.39
C LYS A 290 15.31 12.93 -31.15
N TYR A 291 14.27 12.13 -31.29
CA TYR A 291 13.66 11.34 -30.23
C TYR A 291 14.06 9.86 -30.27
N ALA A 292 15.01 9.46 -31.15
CA ALA A 292 15.41 8.05 -31.27
C ALA A 292 15.88 7.44 -29.94
N ASP A 293 16.60 8.22 -29.12
CA ASP A 293 17.10 7.80 -27.80
C ASP A 293 16.09 8.00 -26.66
N TRP A 294 14.88 8.54 -26.96
CA TRP A 294 13.82 8.71 -25.97
C TRP A 294 13.12 7.38 -25.68
N PHE A 295 13.22 6.42 -26.59
CA PHE A 295 12.58 5.13 -26.51
C PHE A 295 13.61 4.00 -26.53
N HIS A 296 13.24 2.85 -26.04
CA HIS A 296 14.06 1.64 -26.14
C HIS A 296 13.84 0.96 -27.51
N VAL A 297 14.52 1.46 -28.55
CA VAL A 297 14.48 0.86 -29.91
C VAL A 297 15.69 -0.02 -30.10
N ASN A 298 15.45 -1.33 -30.29
CA ASN A 298 16.49 -2.34 -30.42
C ASN A 298 17.04 -2.45 -31.87
N GLU A 299 16.16 -2.22 -32.86
CA GLU A 299 16.50 -2.25 -34.27
C GLU A 299 15.63 -1.27 -35.07
N PHE A 300 16.24 -0.57 -36.06
CA PHE A 300 15.52 0.30 -36.97
C PHE A 300 15.33 -0.34 -38.34
N PRO A 301 14.18 -0.12 -39.01
CA PRO A 301 13.03 0.67 -38.54
C PRO A 301 12.30 -0.02 -37.40
N ALA A 302 11.65 0.78 -36.54
CA ALA A 302 10.78 0.28 -35.49
C ALA A 302 9.56 -0.42 -36.13
N THR A 303 9.42 -1.72 -35.89
CA THR A 303 8.38 -2.56 -36.50
C THR A 303 7.91 -3.63 -35.52
N TYR A 304 6.74 -4.18 -35.82
CA TYR A 304 6.15 -5.31 -35.11
C TYR A 304 5.26 -6.13 -36.05
N LYS A 305 4.82 -7.29 -35.59
CA LYS A 305 3.78 -8.11 -36.22
C LYS A 305 2.68 -8.41 -35.21
N ILE A 306 1.45 -8.44 -35.68
CA ILE A 306 0.26 -8.85 -34.90
C ILE A 306 -0.30 -10.09 -35.61
N ASP A 307 -0.66 -11.12 -34.83
CA ASP A 307 -1.50 -12.21 -35.32
C ASP A 307 -2.97 -11.81 -35.30
N ASP A 308 -3.77 -12.25 -36.25
CA ASP A 308 -5.13 -11.77 -36.57
C ASP A 308 -6.14 -11.79 -35.40
N ASP A 309 -5.82 -12.41 -34.26
CA ASP A 309 -6.77 -12.60 -33.14
C ASP A 309 -6.38 -11.90 -31.83
N PHE A 310 -5.22 -11.21 -31.72
CA PHE A 310 -4.76 -10.59 -30.47
C PHE A 310 -4.09 -9.22 -30.70
N GLU A 311 -4.34 -8.27 -29.79
CA GLU A 311 -3.61 -7.00 -29.71
C GLU A 311 -2.13 -7.18 -29.29
N GLU A 312 -1.73 -8.39 -28.96
CA GLU A 312 -0.35 -8.72 -28.59
C GLU A 312 0.53 -8.82 -29.83
N ALA A 313 1.59 -8.02 -29.82
CA ALA A 313 2.55 -8.02 -30.90
C ALA A 313 3.70 -9.00 -30.65
N HIS A 314 4.23 -9.55 -31.73
CA HIS A 314 5.48 -10.30 -31.72
C HIS A 314 6.47 -9.74 -32.75
N ASP A 315 7.71 -10.23 -32.73
CA ASP A 315 8.81 -9.70 -33.57
C ASP A 315 9.00 -8.18 -33.42
N LEU A 316 8.80 -7.66 -32.18
CA LEU A 316 8.99 -6.27 -31.84
C LEU A 316 10.47 -5.88 -31.94
N THR A 317 10.77 -4.79 -32.63
CA THR A 317 12.11 -4.20 -32.70
C THR A 317 12.32 -3.08 -31.68
N TYR A 318 11.38 -2.85 -30.80
CA TYR A 318 11.41 -1.88 -29.69
C TYR A 318 10.68 -2.45 -28.48
N ASP A 319 11.01 -1.94 -27.29
CA ASP A 319 10.36 -2.34 -26.06
C ASP A 319 9.02 -1.62 -25.91
N VAL A 320 8.05 -2.30 -25.30
CA VAL A 320 6.68 -1.82 -25.11
C VAL A 320 6.17 -2.18 -23.72
N PHE A 321 5.06 -1.60 -23.30
CA PHE A 321 4.32 -2.08 -22.14
C PHE A 321 3.64 -3.42 -22.52
N ALA A 322 3.83 -4.44 -21.65
CA ALA A 322 3.38 -5.80 -21.92
C ALA A 322 3.84 -6.27 -23.31
N PHE A 323 2.91 -6.52 -24.22
CA PHE A 323 3.18 -6.86 -25.62
C PHE A 323 2.36 -6.00 -26.59
N THR A 324 1.79 -4.88 -26.12
CA THR A 324 1.02 -3.97 -26.96
C THR A 324 1.94 -3.03 -27.74
N PRO A 325 1.90 -3.02 -29.08
CA PRO A 325 2.78 -2.20 -29.90
C PRO A 325 2.44 -0.71 -29.82
N HIS A 326 1.26 -0.38 -29.28
CA HIS A 326 0.73 0.99 -29.20
C HIS A 326 1.24 1.78 -27.98
N MET A 327 2.09 1.15 -27.16
CA MET A 327 2.65 1.75 -25.93
C MET A 327 4.18 1.61 -25.90
N PRO A 328 4.91 2.31 -26.80
CA PRO A 328 6.38 2.25 -26.86
C PRO A 328 7.00 2.76 -25.55
N LYS A 329 7.96 1.97 -25.03
CA LYS A 329 8.58 2.20 -23.73
C LYS A 329 9.54 3.36 -23.76
N LEU A 330 9.38 4.30 -22.83
CA LEU A 330 10.27 5.44 -22.61
C LEU A 330 11.60 5.01 -21.98
N ASN A 331 12.69 5.62 -22.45
CA ASN A 331 14.01 5.50 -21.85
C ASN A 331 14.18 6.54 -20.73
N THR A 332 13.69 6.22 -19.54
CA THR A 332 13.74 7.11 -18.37
C THR A 332 15.17 7.33 -17.83
N ALA A 333 16.17 6.60 -18.32
CA ALA A 333 17.57 6.88 -18.05
C ALA A 333 18.12 8.06 -18.90
N ASN A 334 17.45 8.43 -20.00
CA ASN A 334 17.82 9.56 -20.84
C ASN A 334 17.51 10.90 -20.13
N PRO A 335 18.50 11.82 -19.98
CA PRO A 335 18.29 13.09 -19.30
C PRO A 335 17.18 13.97 -19.90
N GLU A 336 17.03 13.98 -21.24
CA GLU A 336 15.97 14.77 -21.90
C GLU A 336 14.58 14.21 -21.57
N VAL A 337 14.43 12.88 -21.53
CA VAL A 337 13.20 12.21 -21.09
C VAL A 337 12.90 12.53 -19.63
N GLN A 338 13.93 12.49 -18.77
CA GLN A 338 13.78 12.87 -17.36
C GLN A 338 13.28 14.31 -17.22
N ASP A 339 13.92 15.25 -17.89
CA ASP A 339 13.56 16.67 -17.84
C ASP A 339 12.11 16.87 -18.35
N TYR A 340 11.73 16.18 -19.42
CA TYR A 340 10.38 16.21 -19.96
C TYR A 340 9.34 15.68 -18.95
N LEU A 341 9.55 14.48 -18.41
CA LEU A 341 8.63 13.84 -17.46
C LEU A 341 8.55 14.61 -16.13
N LEU A 342 9.68 15.17 -15.65
CA LEU A 342 9.68 16.01 -14.45
C LEU A 342 8.91 17.33 -14.69
N SER A 343 9.02 17.92 -15.88
CA SER A 343 8.25 19.11 -16.22
C SER A 343 6.74 18.84 -16.25
N ILE A 344 6.31 17.67 -16.69
CA ILE A 344 4.90 17.23 -16.62
C ILE A 344 4.46 17.13 -15.16
N ALA A 345 5.23 16.37 -14.36
CA ALA A 345 4.89 16.14 -12.95
C ALA A 345 4.71 17.44 -12.17
N THR A 346 5.60 18.40 -12.39
CA THR A 346 5.56 19.70 -11.70
C THR A 346 4.48 20.62 -12.25
N TYR A 347 4.23 20.59 -13.57
CA TYR A 347 3.18 21.41 -14.21
C TYR A 347 1.80 21.23 -13.58
N TRP A 348 1.38 19.97 -13.38
CA TRP A 348 0.06 19.67 -12.81
C TRP A 348 -0.05 20.07 -11.34
N ILE A 349 1.05 20.00 -10.59
CA ILE A 349 1.09 20.46 -9.19
C ILE A 349 1.04 21.98 -9.12
N GLU A 350 1.83 22.69 -9.93
CA GLU A 350 1.92 24.15 -9.92
C GLU A 350 0.68 24.83 -10.50
N THR A 351 0.10 24.24 -11.57
CA THR A 351 -1.01 24.85 -12.29
C THR A 351 -2.35 24.52 -11.65
N PHE A 352 -2.55 23.28 -11.23
CA PHE A 352 -3.87 22.80 -10.80
C PHE A 352 -3.95 22.48 -9.30
N ASP A 353 -2.82 22.52 -8.57
CA ASP A 353 -2.76 22.21 -7.14
C ASP A 353 -3.23 20.80 -6.76
N ILE A 354 -2.98 19.81 -7.62
CA ILE A 354 -3.29 18.41 -7.31
C ILE A 354 -2.57 17.97 -6.03
N ASP A 355 -3.10 16.97 -5.33
CA ASP A 355 -2.60 16.53 -4.03
C ASP A 355 -1.74 15.26 -4.10
N ALA A 356 -1.89 14.47 -5.15
CA ALA A 356 -1.21 13.20 -5.29
C ALA A 356 -1.01 12.76 -6.74
N TRP A 357 0.01 11.93 -6.95
CA TRP A 357 0.21 11.13 -8.15
C TRP A 357 0.06 9.64 -7.85
N ARG A 358 -0.73 8.94 -8.64
CA ARG A 358 -0.60 7.50 -8.83
C ARG A 358 0.29 7.26 -10.04
N LEU A 359 1.27 6.41 -9.90
CA LEU A 359 2.30 6.15 -10.92
C LEU A 359 2.05 4.78 -11.54
N ASP A 360 1.63 4.79 -12.79
CA ASP A 360 1.33 3.60 -13.59
C ASP A 360 2.60 2.78 -13.85
N VAL A 361 2.51 1.44 -13.78
CA VAL A 361 3.62 0.51 -14.05
C VAL A 361 4.92 0.92 -13.36
N ALA A 362 4.84 1.39 -12.12
CA ALA A 362 5.95 2.06 -11.43
C ALA A 362 7.19 1.17 -11.23
N ASN A 363 7.02 -0.15 -11.21
CA ASN A 363 8.13 -1.11 -11.08
C ASN A 363 8.99 -1.27 -12.34
N GLU A 364 8.56 -0.76 -13.49
CA GLU A 364 9.31 -0.83 -14.74
C GLU A 364 10.08 0.44 -15.08
N VAL A 365 9.98 1.47 -14.25
CA VAL A 365 10.73 2.73 -14.35
C VAL A 365 11.87 2.71 -13.34
N ASP A 366 13.02 3.28 -13.69
CA ASP A 366 14.23 3.20 -12.89
C ASP A 366 14.17 4.02 -11.57
N HIS A 367 14.81 3.48 -10.53
CA HIS A 367 14.89 4.13 -9.22
C HIS A 367 15.54 5.51 -9.23
N HIS A 368 16.48 5.75 -10.18
CA HIS A 368 17.16 7.04 -10.27
C HIS A 368 16.19 8.15 -10.70
N PHE A 369 15.30 7.84 -11.66
CA PHE A 369 14.24 8.76 -12.07
C PHE A 369 13.26 9.02 -10.92
N TRP A 370 12.77 7.97 -10.22
CA TRP A 370 11.81 8.13 -9.13
C TRP A 370 12.33 9.00 -7.98
N LYS A 371 13.63 8.94 -7.67
CA LYS A 371 14.25 9.82 -6.67
C LYS A 371 14.22 11.28 -7.10
N LYS A 372 14.49 11.57 -8.37
CA LYS A 372 14.38 12.94 -8.92
C LYS A 372 12.92 13.41 -8.95
N PHE A 373 12.00 12.51 -9.32
CA PHE A 373 10.57 12.77 -9.35
C PHE A 373 10.08 13.22 -7.96
N ARG A 374 10.38 12.44 -6.92
CA ARG A 374 10.04 12.82 -5.55
C ARG A 374 10.60 14.19 -5.18
N GLN A 375 11.87 14.44 -5.45
CA GLN A 375 12.51 15.72 -5.13
C GLN A 375 11.80 16.89 -5.83
N ALA A 376 11.43 16.74 -7.10
CA ALA A 376 10.72 17.76 -7.85
C ALA A 376 9.33 18.05 -7.28
N CYS A 377 8.53 17.03 -7.03
CA CYS A 377 7.19 17.17 -6.47
C CYS A 377 7.21 17.83 -5.08
N PHE A 378 8.07 17.34 -4.18
CA PHE A 378 8.16 17.85 -2.81
C PHE A 378 8.80 19.25 -2.70
N ALA A 379 9.54 19.69 -3.72
CA ALA A 379 10.04 21.07 -3.79
C ALA A 379 8.89 22.08 -3.98
N ILE A 380 7.80 21.68 -4.61
CA ILE A 380 6.62 22.51 -4.85
C ILE A 380 5.62 22.36 -3.71
N LYS A 381 5.22 21.10 -3.41
CA LYS A 381 4.20 20.78 -2.40
C LYS A 381 4.77 19.81 -1.37
N PRO A 382 5.27 20.29 -0.20
CA PRO A 382 5.98 19.45 0.78
C PRO A 382 5.17 18.33 1.43
N ASP A 383 3.84 18.39 1.35
CA ASP A 383 2.90 17.40 1.83
C ASP A 383 2.23 16.60 0.70
N PHE A 384 2.84 16.62 -0.49
CA PHE A 384 2.38 15.87 -1.66
C PHE A 384 2.42 14.36 -1.38
N TYR A 385 1.52 13.58 -1.99
CA TYR A 385 1.46 12.13 -1.83
C TYR A 385 1.83 11.42 -3.14
N ILE A 386 2.78 10.47 -3.06
CA ILE A 386 3.24 9.69 -4.21
C ILE A 386 2.91 8.21 -3.98
N LEU A 387 2.03 7.69 -4.83
CA LEU A 387 1.56 6.31 -4.82
C LEU A 387 2.07 5.56 -6.05
N GLY A 388 2.82 4.48 -5.87
CA GLY A 388 3.24 3.61 -6.98
C GLY A 388 2.24 2.47 -7.22
N GLU A 389 2.00 2.13 -8.48
CA GLU A 389 1.37 0.87 -8.80
C GLU A 389 2.44 -0.22 -8.83
N ILE A 390 2.41 -1.11 -7.82
CA ILE A 390 3.29 -2.28 -7.72
C ILE A 390 2.50 -3.43 -7.12
N TRP A 391 2.42 -4.54 -7.83
CA TRP A 391 1.60 -5.70 -7.48
C TRP A 391 2.24 -6.65 -6.47
N HIS A 392 3.51 -6.48 -6.20
CA HIS A 392 4.31 -7.34 -5.31
C HIS A 392 4.91 -6.55 -4.13
N SER A 393 5.68 -7.22 -3.29
CA SER A 393 6.39 -6.57 -2.16
C SER A 393 7.31 -5.45 -2.65
N SER A 394 7.20 -4.26 -2.05
CA SER A 394 7.69 -3.00 -2.61
C SER A 394 8.77 -2.31 -1.77
N GLN A 395 9.54 -3.06 -0.97
CA GLN A 395 10.51 -2.47 -0.03
C GLN A 395 11.53 -1.54 -0.70
N SER A 396 11.97 -1.84 -1.93
CA SER A 396 12.99 -1.06 -2.63
C SER A 396 12.54 0.35 -2.99
N TRP A 397 11.25 0.56 -3.22
CA TRP A 397 10.67 1.88 -3.54
C TRP A 397 10.22 2.67 -2.31
N LEU A 398 10.10 2.01 -1.14
CA LEU A 398 9.51 2.58 0.09
C LEU A 398 10.57 2.90 1.15
N GLN A 399 11.78 3.28 0.71
CA GLN A 399 12.87 3.67 1.62
C GLN A 399 12.80 5.14 2.06
N GLY A 400 11.88 5.94 1.48
CA GLY A 400 11.64 7.33 1.85
C GLY A 400 12.16 8.35 0.85
N ASP A 401 12.79 7.89 -0.22
CA ASP A 401 13.38 8.72 -1.27
C ASP A 401 12.71 8.56 -2.65
N GLU A 402 11.66 7.71 -2.75
CA GLU A 402 10.88 7.47 -3.96
C GLU A 402 9.38 7.62 -3.66
N PHE A 403 8.67 6.56 -3.31
CA PHE A 403 7.24 6.61 -3.04
C PHE A 403 6.93 6.73 -1.54
N ASP A 404 5.76 7.28 -1.22
CA ASP A 404 5.21 7.26 0.14
C ASP A 404 4.52 5.92 0.41
N ALA A 405 3.86 5.38 -0.62
CA ALA A 405 3.10 4.14 -0.54
C ALA A 405 2.96 3.48 -1.93
N VAL A 406 2.36 2.31 -1.93
CA VAL A 406 1.92 1.61 -3.16
C VAL A 406 0.46 1.18 -3.06
N MET A 407 -0.15 0.87 -4.21
CA MET A 407 -1.38 0.09 -4.25
C MET A 407 -1.09 -1.27 -3.61
N ASN A 408 -1.77 -1.58 -2.50
CA ASN A 408 -1.33 -2.60 -1.55
C ASN A 408 -1.78 -4.02 -1.93
N TYR A 409 -1.67 -4.38 -3.20
CA TYR A 409 -2.10 -5.67 -3.74
C TYR A 409 -1.51 -6.86 -2.98
N ALA A 410 -0.21 -6.84 -2.68
CA ALA A 410 0.45 -7.93 -1.95
C ALA A 410 -0.11 -8.17 -0.54
N TYR A 411 -0.74 -7.17 0.07
CA TYR A 411 -1.43 -7.28 1.35
C TYR A 411 -2.88 -7.75 1.18
N THR A 412 -3.62 -7.15 0.25
CA THR A 412 -5.03 -7.48 0.00
C THR A 412 -5.22 -8.82 -0.68
N ASP A 413 -4.23 -9.30 -1.42
CA ASP A 413 -4.22 -10.68 -1.96
C ASP A 413 -4.45 -11.74 -0.88
N ALA A 414 -3.87 -11.58 0.31
CA ALA A 414 -4.08 -12.51 1.41
C ALA A 414 -5.54 -12.52 1.88
N ILE A 415 -6.19 -11.34 1.88
CA ILE A 415 -7.62 -11.17 2.21
C ILE A 415 -8.48 -11.88 1.18
N MET A 416 -8.27 -11.58 -0.11
CA MET A 416 -9.00 -12.18 -1.21
C MET A 416 -8.82 -13.70 -1.28
N ASN A 417 -7.59 -14.18 -1.12
CA ASN A 417 -7.30 -15.62 -1.15
C ASN A 417 -7.96 -16.39 0.00
N TYR A 418 -8.14 -15.76 1.15
CA TYR A 418 -8.80 -16.37 2.29
C TYR A 418 -10.33 -16.26 2.23
N PHE A 419 -10.85 -15.01 2.21
CA PHE A 419 -12.30 -14.77 2.34
C PHE A 419 -13.07 -15.14 1.08
N VAL A 420 -12.52 -14.85 -0.09
CA VAL A 420 -13.23 -14.97 -1.38
C VAL A 420 -12.85 -16.26 -2.09
N LYS A 421 -11.58 -16.40 -2.46
CA LYS A 421 -11.08 -17.52 -3.29
C LYS A 421 -10.94 -18.84 -2.52
N ARG A 422 -10.93 -18.79 -1.18
CA ARG A 422 -10.78 -19.97 -0.30
C ARG A 422 -9.55 -20.84 -0.62
N GLN A 423 -8.47 -20.22 -1.06
CA GLN A 423 -7.23 -20.90 -1.46
C GLN A 423 -6.28 -21.14 -0.30
N ILE A 424 -6.40 -20.37 0.78
CA ILE A 424 -5.54 -20.45 1.98
C ILE A 424 -6.39 -20.52 3.25
N GLY A 425 -5.82 -21.08 4.32
CA GLY A 425 -6.43 -21.07 5.65
C GLY A 425 -6.24 -19.75 6.38
N ILE A 426 -7.00 -19.54 7.46
CA ILE A 426 -6.98 -18.30 8.25
C ILE A 426 -5.60 -18.00 8.84
N LYS A 427 -4.86 -19.02 9.31
CA LYS A 427 -3.49 -18.85 9.83
C LYS A 427 -2.53 -18.38 8.77
N LYS A 428 -2.67 -18.88 7.54
CA LYS A 428 -1.83 -18.47 6.41
C LYS A 428 -2.11 -17.02 6.02
N MET A 429 -3.38 -16.62 5.93
CA MET A 429 -3.76 -15.22 5.71
C MET A 429 -3.13 -14.30 6.75
N VAL A 430 -3.30 -14.63 8.03
CA VAL A 430 -2.73 -13.85 9.15
C VAL A 430 -1.21 -13.79 9.05
N SER A 431 -0.55 -14.88 8.70
CA SER A 431 0.91 -14.92 8.49
C SER A 431 1.34 -14.03 7.34
N ASP A 432 0.65 -14.07 6.20
CA ASP A 432 1.00 -13.28 5.01
C ASP A 432 0.78 -11.77 5.25
N MET A 433 -0.37 -11.39 5.82
CA MET A 433 -0.64 -10.00 6.18
C MET A 433 0.39 -9.48 7.20
N THR A 434 0.72 -10.29 8.21
CA THR A 434 1.74 -9.93 9.20
C THR A 434 3.10 -9.74 8.54
N ASN A 435 3.47 -10.63 7.63
CA ASN A 435 4.73 -10.54 6.90
C ASN A 435 4.79 -9.23 6.10
N GLN A 436 3.74 -8.87 5.36
CA GLN A 436 3.69 -7.61 4.59
C GLN A 436 3.85 -6.38 5.51
N LEU A 437 3.16 -6.33 6.66
CA LEU A 437 3.32 -5.23 7.62
C LEU A 437 4.75 -5.12 8.19
N MET A 438 5.44 -6.25 8.34
CA MET A 438 6.82 -6.24 8.86
C MET A 438 7.87 -5.87 7.80
N LEU A 439 7.52 -5.87 6.52
CA LEU A 439 8.39 -5.43 5.42
C LEU A 439 8.56 -3.92 5.34
N TYR A 440 7.73 -3.14 6.01
CA TYR A 440 7.72 -1.69 5.90
C TYR A 440 7.86 -1.00 7.27
N ARG A 441 8.27 0.27 7.24
CA ARG A 441 8.20 1.17 8.40
C ARG A 441 6.74 1.43 8.77
N ASN A 442 6.47 1.73 10.04
CA ASN A 442 5.10 2.00 10.47
C ASN A 442 4.48 3.20 9.75
N GLN A 443 5.27 4.25 9.46
CA GLN A 443 4.81 5.42 8.72
C GLN A 443 4.35 5.03 7.31
N THR A 444 5.07 4.15 6.62
CA THR A 444 4.71 3.63 5.31
C THR A 444 3.41 2.82 5.37
N ASN A 445 3.28 1.93 6.38
CA ASN A 445 2.05 1.15 6.57
C ASN A 445 0.81 2.01 6.79
N GLN A 446 0.96 3.24 7.33
CA GLN A 446 -0.16 4.16 7.54
C GLN A 446 -0.72 4.74 6.25
N MET A 447 0.06 4.73 5.18
CA MET A 447 -0.26 5.39 3.91
C MET A 447 -0.56 4.44 2.76
N GLN A 448 -0.35 3.12 2.92
CA GLN A 448 -0.60 2.13 1.87
C GLN A 448 -2.06 2.19 1.39
N LEU A 449 -2.28 2.17 0.07
CA LEU A 449 -3.62 2.20 -0.51
C LEU A 449 -4.20 0.79 -0.59
N ASN A 450 -5.14 0.46 0.28
CA ASN A 450 -5.80 -0.84 0.30
C ASN A 450 -6.92 -0.87 -0.74
N VAL A 451 -6.72 -1.64 -1.79
CA VAL A 451 -7.68 -1.87 -2.87
C VAL A 451 -8.14 -3.34 -2.83
N LEU A 452 -9.39 -3.61 -3.10
CA LEU A 452 -9.93 -4.97 -3.26
C LEU A 452 -10.16 -5.29 -4.73
N ASP A 453 -10.49 -4.29 -5.50
CA ASP A 453 -10.63 -4.28 -6.94
C ASP A 453 -10.30 -2.90 -7.52
N THR A 454 -10.16 -2.85 -8.83
CA THR A 454 -9.83 -1.64 -9.59
C THR A 454 -10.35 -1.79 -11.02
N HIS A 455 -10.03 -0.83 -11.87
CA HIS A 455 -10.31 -0.89 -13.32
C HIS A 455 -9.53 -2.00 -14.07
N ASP A 456 -8.58 -2.67 -13.42
CA ASP A 456 -7.75 -3.76 -14.00
C ASP A 456 -8.13 -5.15 -13.49
N THR A 457 -9.05 -5.25 -12.55
CA THR A 457 -9.42 -6.51 -11.91
C THR A 457 -10.94 -6.73 -11.95
N PRO A 458 -11.42 -7.96 -11.78
CA PRO A 458 -12.85 -8.19 -11.58
C PRO A 458 -13.36 -7.42 -10.36
N ARG A 459 -14.61 -6.94 -10.44
CA ARG A 459 -15.26 -6.26 -9.32
C ARG A 459 -15.50 -7.20 -8.14
N LEU A 460 -15.43 -6.67 -6.94
CA LEU A 460 -15.54 -7.44 -5.70
C LEU A 460 -16.85 -8.26 -5.63
N LEU A 461 -17.98 -7.70 -6.08
CA LEU A 461 -19.24 -8.45 -6.07
C LEU A 461 -19.24 -9.62 -7.07
N SER A 462 -18.53 -9.50 -8.21
CA SER A 462 -18.32 -10.63 -9.13
C SER A 462 -17.43 -11.70 -8.51
N GLU A 463 -16.31 -11.31 -7.89
CA GLU A 463 -15.40 -12.22 -7.19
C GLU A 463 -16.11 -12.98 -6.05
N THR A 464 -17.07 -12.34 -5.36
CA THR A 464 -17.89 -12.99 -4.33
C THR A 464 -19.08 -13.75 -4.92
N GLN A 465 -19.19 -13.87 -6.24
CA GLN A 465 -20.29 -14.57 -6.95
C GLN A 465 -21.67 -14.01 -6.60
N GLY A 466 -21.77 -12.69 -6.41
CA GLY A 466 -23.00 -12.02 -6.03
C GLY A 466 -23.36 -12.12 -4.55
N ASP A 467 -22.50 -12.69 -3.72
CA ASP A 467 -22.71 -12.83 -2.27
C ASP A 467 -22.42 -11.50 -1.55
N LYS A 468 -23.46 -10.72 -1.35
CA LYS A 468 -23.38 -9.39 -0.72
C LYS A 468 -22.96 -9.45 0.76
N ASP A 469 -23.26 -10.52 1.48
CA ASP A 469 -22.88 -10.66 2.88
C ASP A 469 -21.36 -10.94 3.00
N LEU A 470 -20.83 -11.76 2.10
CA LEU A 470 -19.39 -11.96 1.99
C LEU A 470 -18.69 -10.67 1.56
N MET A 471 -19.23 -9.93 0.60
CA MET A 471 -18.70 -8.61 0.19
C MET A 471 -18.66 -7.65 1.37
N ARG A 472 -19.73 -7.52 2.15
CA ARG A 472 -19.79 -6.69 3.37
C ARG A 472 -18.70 -7.09 4.38
N GLN A 473 -18.50 -8.39 4.59
CA GLN A 473 -17.48 -8.90 5.51
C GLN A 473 -16.07 -8.52 5.06
N VAL A 474 -15.76 -8.67 3.78
CA VAL A 474 -14.44 -8.37 3.20
C VAL A 474 -14.16 -6.87 3.23
N LEU A 475 -15.14 -6.03 2.87
CA LEU A 475 -15.05 -4.57 2.98
C LEU A 475 -14.78 -4.15 4.42
N ALA A 476 -15.60 -4.61 5.37
CA ALA A 476 -15.43 -4.28 6.79
C ALA A 476 -14.05 -4.71 7.32
N PHE A 477 -13.59 -5.89 6.93
CA PHE A 477 -12.27 -6.39 7.32
C PHE A 477 -11.15 -5.50 6.77
N THR A 478 -11.23 -5.09 5.51
CA THR A 478 -10.21 -4.27 4.84
C THR A 478 -10.16 -2.84 5.41
N TYR A 479 -11.31 -2.24 5.68
CA TYR A 479 -11.40 -0.86 6.17
C TYR A 479 -10.84 -0.66 7.60
N ILE A 480 -10.75 -1.71 8.41
CA ILE A 480 -10.14 -1.63 9.74
C ILE A 480 -8.64 -1.96 9.78
N GLN A 481 -8.06 -2.30 8.62
CA GLN A 481 -6.62 -2.57 8.52
C GLN A 481 -5.78 -1.27 8.52
N PRO A 482 -4.45 -1.36 8.80
CA PRO A 482 -3.52 -0.27 8.52
C PRO A 482 -3.52 0.11 7.04
N GLY A 483 -3.18 1.36 6.74
CA GLY A 483 -3.28 1.91 5.40
C GLY A 483 -4.57 2.71 5.21
N VAL A 484 -4.88 3.09 3.99
CA VAL A 484 -6.06 3.87 3.62
C VAL A 484 -6.91 3.12 2.60
N PRO A 485 -8.23 3.05 2.78
CA PRO A 485 -9.07 2.33 1.84
C PRO A 485 -9.31 3.12 0.56
N CYS A 486 -9.44 2.40 -0.54
CA CYS A 486 -9.93 2.92 -1.81
C CYS A 486 -11.13 2.09 -2.26
N LEU A 487 -12.20 2.75 -2.62
CA LEU A 487 -13.40 2.15 -3.19
C LEU A 487 -13.40 2.39 -4.71
N TYR A 488 -13.63 1.36 -5.48
CA TYR A 488 -13.81 1.49 -6.92
C TYR A 488 -15.24 1.92 -7.24
N TYR A 489 -15.44 2.87 -8.16
CA TYR A 489 -16.76 3.43 -8.46
C TYR A 489 -17.80 2.34 -8.76
N GLY A 490 -18.99 2.47 -8.16
CA GLY A 490 -20.10 1.57 -8.38
C GLY A 490 -20.14 0.32 -7.50
N ASP A 491 -19.10 0.04 -6.73
CA ASP A 491 -19.14 -1.08 -5.78
C ASP A 491 -20.12 -0.83 -4.65
N GLU A 492 -20.25 0.43 -4.23
CA GLU A 492 -21.22 0.84 -3.20
C GLU A 492 -22.67 0.60 -3.60
N VAL A 493 -22.95 0.53 -4.89
CA VAL A 493 -24.30 0.28 -5.43
C VAL A 493 -24.48 -1.14 -5.97
N GLY A 494 -23.47 -1.98 -5.82
CA GLY A 494 -23.55 -3.40 -6.16
C GLY A 494 -23.31 -3.72 -7.64
N MET A 495 -22.52 -2.92 -8.34
CA MET A 495 -22.12 -3.23 -9.71
C MET A 495 -21.28 -4.51 -9.77
N THR A 496 -21.42 -5.23 -10.86
CA THR A 496 -20.64 -6.43 -11.19
C THR A 496 -19.84 -6.21 -12.48
N GLY A 497 -18.73 -6.91 -12.61
CA GLY A 497 -17.91 -6.92 -13.81
C GLY A 497 -16.77 -7.93 -13.67
N GLU A 498 -16.50 -8.67 -14.73
CA GLU A 498 -15.36 -9.57 -14.83
C GLU A 498 -14.09 -8.77 -15.19
N MET A 499 -13.06 -9.40 -15.75
CA MET A 499 -11.84 -8.70 -16.18
C MET A 499 -12.15 -7.58 -17.19
N ASP A 500 -11.19 -6.65 -17.37
CA ASP A 500 -11.21 -5.63 -18.43
C ASP A 500 -11.65 -6.22 -19.79
N PRO A 501 -12.63 -5.61 -20.49
CA PRO A 501 -13.29 -4.33 -20.19
C PRO A 501 -14.55 -4.40 -19.33
N ASP A 502 -15.05 -5.58 -18.93
CA ASP A 502 -16.33 -5.75 -18.26
C ASP A 502 -16.39 -5.09 -16.85
N CYS A 503 -15.25 -5.00 -16.14
CA CYS A 503 -15.15 -4.27 -14.88
C CYS A 503 -15.36 -2.75 -15.02
N ARG A 504 -15.26 -2.21 -16.25
CA ARG A 504 -15.36 -0.78 -16.60
C ARG A 504 -16.74 -0.40 -17.15
N LYS A 505 -17.82 -1.02 -16.67
CA LYS A 505 -19.20 -0.64 -17.01
C LYS A 505 -19.51 0.77 -16.58
N CYS A 506 -20.45 1.41 -17.30
CA CYS A 506 -20.97 2.71 -16.91
C CYS A 506 -21.58 2.66 -15.50
N MET A 507 -21.32 3.69 -14.70
CA MET A 507 -21.94 3.85 -13.39
C MET A 507 -23.46 3.81 -13.50
N VAL A 508 -24.10 3.11 -12.58
CA VAL A 508 -25.55 3.02 -12.49
C VAL A 508 -26.06 4.18 -11.65
N TRP A 509 -26.66 5.19 -12.31
CA TRP A 509 -27.21 6.37 -11.65
C TRP A 509 -28.70 6.29 -11.33
N ASP A 510 -29.42 5.33 -11.92
CA ASP A 510 -30.82 5.09 -11.59
C ASP A 510 -30.93 4.45 -10.19
N GLU A 511 -31.50 5.19 -9.24
CA GLU A 511 -31.66 4.76 -7.86
C GLU A 511 -32.50 3.47 -7.72
N GLU A 512 -33.42 3.19 -8.69
CA GLU A 512 -34.22 1.98 -8.69
C GLU A 512 -33.38 0.72 -9.02
N GLU A 513 -32.26 0.91 -9.72
CA GLU A 513 -31.31 -0.15 -10.08
C GLU A 513 -30.17 -0.32 -9.06
N GLN A 514 -29.99 0.66 -8.17
CA GLN A 514 -28.94 0.65 -7.13
C GLN A 514 -29.30 -0.23 -5.94
N ASP A 515 -28.30 -0.90 -5.33
CA ASP A 515 -28.47 -1.55 -4.04
C ASP A 515 -28.36 -0.52 -2.90
N GLY A 516 -29.49 0.11 -2.53
CA GLY A 516 -29.54 1.07 -1.42
C GLY A 516 -29.11 0.51 -0.07
N SER A 517 -29.24 -0.81 0.17
CA SER A 517 -28.78 -1.46 1.40
C SER A 517 -27.25 -1.57 1.45
N LEU A 518 -26.63 -1.86 0.32
CA LEU A 518 -25.17 -1.90 0.23
C LEU A 518 -24.59 -0.48 0.31
N LYS A 519 -25.21 0.50 -0.37
CA LYS A 519 -24.83 1.91 -0.29
C LYS A 519 -24.86 2.42 1.16
N GLY A 520 -25.96 2.16 1.88
CA GLY A 520 -26.07 2.53 3.30
C GLY A 520 -24.98 1.88 4.16
N PHE A 521 -24.69 0.60 3.92
CA PHE A 521 -23.60 -0.11 4.59
C PHE A 521 -22.23 0.56 4.34
N VAL A 522 -21.93 0.95 3.10
CA VAL A 522 -20.66 1.60 2.74
C VAL A 522 -20.54 2.98 3.41
N ILE A 523 -21.62 3.76 3.48
CA ILE A 523 -21.66 5.04 4.21
C ILE A 523 -21.30 4.83 5.68
N ASP A 524 -21.92 3.87 6.34
CA ASP A 524 -21.64 3.56 7.75
C ASP A 524 -20.19 3.07 7.95
N LEU A 525 -19.66 2.29 7.01
CA LEU A 525 -18.28 1.80 7.03
C LEU A 525 -17.26 2.94 6.87
N ILE A 526 -17.51 3.88 5.96
CA ILE A 526 -16.69 5.08 5.78
C ILE A 526 -16.75 5.96 7.03
N SER A 527 -17.93 6.11 7.63
CA SER A 527 -18.10 6.84 8.90
C SER A 527 -17.29 6.22 10.03
N LEU A 528 -17.32 4.89 10.19
CA LEU A 528 -16.45 4.16 11.13
C LEU A 528 -14.97 4.48 10.88
N ARG A 529 -14.53 4.35 9.61
CA ARG A 529 -13.14 4.60 9.23
C ARG A 529 -12.69 6.01 9.59
N LYS A 530 -13.48 7.02 9.31
CA LYS A 530 -13.19 8.44 9.63
C LYS A 530 -13.20 8.70 11.13
N THR A 531 -14.14 8.12 11.86
CA THR A 531 -14.24 8.27 13.33
C THR A 531 -13.00 7.75 14.04
N TYR A 532 -12.44 6.62 13.57
CA TYR A 532 -11.27 5.97 14.16
C TYR A 532 -10.00 6.09 13.31
N ALA A 533 -9.91 7.08 12.42
CA ALA A 533 -8.81 7.20 11.45
C ALA A 533 -7.42 7.12 12.10
N SER A 534 -7.16 7.89 13.16
CA SER A 534 -5.87 7.86 13.88
C SER A 534 -5.59 6.49 14.51
N LEU A 535 -6.59 5.87 15.13
CA LEU A 535 -6.45 4.53 15.73
C LEU A 535 -6.17 3.48 14.66
N LEU A 536 -6.87 3.53 13.54
CA LEU A 536 -6.72 2.57 12.44
C LEU A 536 -5.42 2.77 11.66
N ALA A 537 -4.88 4.00 11.60
CA ALA A 537 -3.59 4.27 10.99
C ALA A 537 -2.41 3.96 11.92
N LYS A 538 -2.43 4.49 13.15
CA LYS A 538 -1.28 4.53 14.08
C LYS A 538 -1.32 3.48 15.19
N GLY A 539 -2.51 2.93 15.46
CA GLY A 539 -2.75 2.01 16.57
C GLY A 539 -2.01 0.68 16.46
N THR A 540 -1.88 0.00 17.58
CA THR A 540 -1.36 -1.37 17.63
C THR A 540 -2.18 -2.28 16.71
N TRP A 541 -1.61 -3.39 16.32
CA TRP A 541 -2.25 -4.40 15.48
C TRP A 541 -1.99 -5.77 16.10
N GLU A 542 -3.03 -6.40 16.65
CA GLU A 542 -2.90 -7.62 17.44
C GLU A 542 -4.01 -8.64 17.10
N TRP A 543 -3.60 -9.79 16.61
CA TRP A 543 -4.48 -10.94 16.46
C TRP A 543 -4.71 -11.61 17.81
N GLN A 544 -5.87 -11.39 18.44
CA GLN A 544 -6.22 -12.00 19.72
C GLN A 544 -6.71 -13.43 19.59
N LEU A 545 -7.38 -13.75 18.50
CA LEU A 545 -7.86 -15.09 18.19
C LEU A 545 -7.73 -15.36 16.70
N VAL A 546 -7.17 -16.50 16.35
CA VAL A 546 -7.08 -17.04 14.99
C VAL A 546 -7.45 -18.51 15.07
N ASP A 547 -8.72 -18.81 14.90
CA ASP A 547 -9.25 -20.17 15.05
C ASP A 547 -9.53 -20.79 13.68
N GLU A 548 -8.70 -21.76 13.31
CA GLU A 548 -8.79 -22.48 12.03
C GLU A 548 -10.03 -23.39 11.95
N ASP A 549 -10.45 -23.94 13.10
CA ASP A 549 -11.51 -24.94 13.14
C ASP A 549 -12.90 -24.27 13.02
N THR A 550 -13.08 -23.13 13.67
CA THR A 550 -14.36 -22.41 13.67
C THR A 550 -14.43 -21.29 12.62
N GLY A 551 -13.29 -20.85 12.10
CA GLY A 551 -13.21 -19.68 11.21
C GLY A 551 -13.42 -18.35 11.94
N LEU A 552 -13.35 -18.33 13.28
CA LEU A 552 -13.49 -17.11 14.07
C LEU A 552 -12.14 -16.38 14.17
N LEU A 553 -12.16 -15.11 13.80
CA LEU A 553 -11.02 -14.22 13.86
C LEU A 553 -11.31 -13.04 14.77
N THR A 554 -10.35 -12.66 15.62
CA THR A 554 -10.45 -11.46 16.47
C THR A 554 -9.21 -10.61 16.31
N LEU A 555 -9.42 -9.36 15.85
CA LEU A 555 -8.40 -8.32 15.75
C LEU A 555 -8.65 -7.26 16.82
N LYS A 556 -7.56 -6.83 17.50
CA LYS A 556 -7.56 -5.71 18.42
C LYS A 556 -6.64 -4.60 17.93
N ARG A 557 -7.10 -3.38 18.03
CA ARG A 557 -6.35 -2.16 17.76
C ARG A 557 -6.41 -1.23 18.98
N GLU A 558 -5.31 -0.57 19.33
CA GLU A 558 -5.25 0.35 20.47
C GLU A 558 -4.45 1.61 20.14
N TRP A 559 -5.02 2.76 20.49
CA TRP A 559 -4.37 4.06 20.31
C TRP A 559 -4.95 5.07 21.32
N GLU A 560 -4.08 5.84 22.00
CA GLU A 560 -4.43 6.98 22.87
C GLU A 560 -5.63 6.72 23.82
N GLY A 561 -5.60 5.60 24.53
CA GLY A 561 -6.62 5.27 25.51
C GLY A 561 -7.92 4.69 24.93
N THR A 562 -7.98 4.46 23.64
CA THR A 562 -9.12 3.78 22.98
C THR A 562 -8.69 2.41 22.45
N SER A 563 -9.53 1.40 22.68
CA SER A 563 -9.38 0.06 22.12
C SER A 563 -10.54 -0.22 21.17
N LEU A 564 -10.23 -0.73 19.98
CA LEU A 564 -11.19 -1.28 19.03
C LEU A 564 -10.97 -2.78 18.94
N ILE A 565 -12.03 -3.54 19.05
CA ILE A 565 -12.03 -4.99 18.87
C ILE A 565 -13.00 -5.37 17.75
N ALA A 566 -12.53 -6.21 16.84
CA ALA A 566 -13.34 -6.69 15.73
C ALA A 566 -13.32 -8.23 15.68
N HIS A 567 -14.50 -8.81 15.55
CA HIS A 567 -14.68 -10.25 15.39
C HIS A 567 -15.31 -10.54 14.03
N PHE A 568 -14.75 -11.52 13.31
CA PHE A 568 -15.23 -11.96 12.00
C PHE A 568 -15.45 -13.46 12.02
N ASN A 569 -16.63 -13.89 11.60
CA ASN A 569 -16.96 -15.30 11.44
C ASN A 569 -16.96 -15.68 9.96
N SER A 570 -15.88 -16.29 9.50
CA SER A 570 -15.74 -16.83 8.14
C SER A 570 -16.10 -18.33 8.05
N GLY A 571 -16.51 -18.93 9.18
CA GLY A 571 -16.93 -20.33 9.29
C GLY A 571 -18.34 -20.58 8.75
N GLN A 572 -18.83 -21.79 9.01
CA GLN A 572 -20.15 -22.26 8.54
C GLN A 572 -21.21 -22.28 9.66
N GLU A 573 -20.80 -22.12 10.91
CA GLU A 573 -21.66 -22.14 12.08
C GLU A 573 -21.59 -20.82 12.84
N ALA A 574 -22.69 -20.43 13.51
CA ALA A 574 -22.73 -19.26 14.36
C ALA A 574 -21.69 -19.36 15.48
N GLN A 575 -21.00 -18.27 15.77
CA GLN A 575 -20.00 -18.18 16.82
C GLN A 575 -20.43 -17.19 17.90
N THR A 576 -20.19 -17.54 19.16
CA THR A 576 -20.52 -16.68 20.29
C THR A 576 -19.26 -16.07 20.90
N VAL A 577 -19.26 -14.76 21.08
CA VAL A 577 -18.17 -14.02 21.73
C VAL A 577 -18.72 -13.14 22.85
N SER A 578 -17.89 -12.90 23.87
CA SER A 578 -18.27 -11.97 24.94
C SER A 578 -18.29 -10.52 24.43
N LYS A 579 -19.38 -9.81 24.68
CA LYS A 579 -19.48 -8.38 24.34
C LYS A 579 -18.50 -7.56 25.16
N LYS A 580 -17.61 -6.85 24.46
CA LYS A 580 -16.71 -5.85 25.06
C LYS A 580 -16.96 -4.50 24.41
N GLY A 581 -17.29 -3.51 25.25
CA GLY A 581 -17.50 -2.16 24.78
C GLY A 581 -18.84 -1.90 24.08
N GLU A 582 -18.90 -0.77 23.41
CA GLU A 582 -20.04 -0.37 22.59
C GLU A 582 -19.89 -0.91 21.18
N VAL A 583 -20.94 -1.57 20.66
CA VAL A 583 -20.95 -2.05 19.28
C VAL A 583 -21.20 -0.86 18.37
N PHE A 584 -20.27 -0.61 17.50
CA PHE A 584 -20.28 0.52 16.57
C PHE A 584 -20.82 0.13 15.20
N PHE A 585 -20.42 -1.06 14.75
CA PHE A 585 -20.71 -1.52 13.41
C PHE A 585 -20.79 -3.05 13.37
N ASN A 586 -21.81 -3.58 12.74
CA ASN A 586 -21.97 -5.03 12.64
C ASN A 586 -22.84 -5.43 11.44
N ALA A 587 -22.70 -6.68 11.02
CA ALA A 587 -23.62 -7.35 10.12
C ALA A 587 -23.80 -8.80 10.57
N LEU A 588 -25.01 -9.36 10.38
CA LEU A 588 -25.35 -10.73 10.75
C LEU A 588 -24.92 -11.08 12.19
N THR A 589 -25.15 -10.14 13.11
CA THR A 589 -24.77 -10.29 14.52
C THR A 589 -25.94 -9.91 15.43
N ASN A 590 -26.26 -10.78 16.37
CA ASN A 590 -27.30 -10.56 17.37
C ASN A 590 -26.69 -10.47 18.76
N GLN A 591 -27.22 -9.59 19.59
CA GLN A 591 -26.84 -9.52 21.00
C GLN A 591 -27.81 -10.32 21.85
N VAL A 592 -27.26 -11.22 22.67
CA VAL A 592 -28.00 -11.97 23.69
C VAL A 592 -27.33 -11.75 25.04
N ASP A 593 -27.93 -10.96 25.90
CA ASP A 593 -27.38 -10.54 27.18
C ASP A 593 -26.01 -9.84 27.04
N ARG A 594 -24.95 -10.48 27.54
CA ARG A 594 -23.55 -10.01 27.45
C ARG A 594 -22.75 -10.69 26.36
N GLU A 595 -23.43 -11.42 25.48
CA GLU A 595 -22.81 -12.16 24.38
C GLU A 595 -23.28 -11.60 23.04
N LEU A 596 -22.45 -11.80 22.03
CA LEU A 596 -22.75 -11.51 20.64
C LEU A 596 -22.71 -12.83 19.87
N VAL A 597 -23.79 -13.14 19.20
CA VAL A 597 -23.90 -14.31 18.31
C VAL A 597 -23.69 -13.82 16.88
N ILE A 598 -22.60 -14.27 16.28
CA ILE A 598 -22.16 -13.86 14.94
C ILE A 598 -22.42 -15.02 13.98
N GLU A 599 -23.36 -14.82 13.08
CA GLU A 599 -23.70 -15.80 12.04
C GLU A 599 -22.57 -15.99 11.02
N PRO A 600 -22.56 -17.04 10.20
CA PRO A 600 -21.64 -17.18 9.08
C PRO A 600 -21.61 -15.92 8.21
N LYS A 601 -20.40 -15.47 7.81
CA LYS A 601 -20.11 -14.19 7.13
C LYS A 601 -20.44 -12.94 7.94
N GLY A 602 -20.88 -13.10 9.19
CA GLY A 602 -21.12 -11.99 10.11
C GLY A 602 -19.85 -11.42 10.70
N PHE A 603 -19.97 -10.22 11.23
CA PHE A 603 -18.91 -9.55 11.97
C PHE A 603 -19.46 -8.51 12.94
N VAL A 604 -18.62 -8.09 13.87
CA VAL A 604 -18.90 -6.99 14.78
C VAL A 604 -17.63 -6.21 15.08
N VAL A 605 -17.75 -4.89 15.07
CA VAL A 605 -16.70 -3.95 15.48
C VAL A 605 -17.21 -3.17 16.69
N ALA A 606 -16.47 -3.23 17.79
CA ALA A 606 -16.80 -2.55 19.03
C ALA A 606 -15.60 -1.72 19.52
N ALA A 607 -15.90 -0.60 20.19
CA ALA A 607 -14.88 0.26 20.79
C ALA A 607 -15.14 0.45 22.28
N TYR A 608 -14.07 0.61 23.06
CA TYR A 608 -14.14 0.89 24.48
C TYR A 608 -12.89 1.66 24.97
N PRO A 609 -13.03 2.49 26.02
CA PRO A 609 -11.88 3.14 26.63
C PRO A 609 -10.97 2.12 27.31
N ILE A 610 -9.66 2.29 27.19
CA ILE A 610 -8.68 1.51 27.95
C ILE A 610 -8.71 2.05 29.38
N LEU A 611 -9.13 1.22 30.33
CA LEU A 611 -9.02 1.54 31.75
C LEU A 611 -7.54 1.50 32.10
N ILE A 612 -6.95 2.65 32.41
CA ILE A 612 -5.65 2.71 33.04
C ILE A 612 -5.88 2.24 34.47
N GLU A 613 -5.43 1.03 34.82
CA GLU A 613 -5.30 0.64 36.23
C GLU A 613 -4.27 1.58 36.84
N GLU A 614 -4.73 2.43 37.80
CA GLU A 614 -3.88 3.32 38.59
C GLU A 614 -2.92 2.53 39.50
#